data_0046e22dd90cc1b30bf784b347f9b88f
#
_entry.id   0046e22dd90cc1b30bf784b347f9b88f
#
_cell.length_a   1.000
_cell.length_b   1.000
_cell.length_c   1.000
_cell.angle_alpha   90.00
_cell.angle_beta   90.00
_cell.angle_gamma   90.00
#
_symmetry.space_group_name_H-M   'P 1'
#
loop_
_entity.id
_entity.type
_entity.pdbx_description
1 polymer ?
#
loop_
_entity_poly.entity_id
_entity_poly.type
_entity_poly.pdbx_seq_one_letter_code
_entity_poly.pdbx_strand_id
1 'polypeptide(L)'
;MKNGGSRISRRDLIKSAAMAGATLGLTELRAASTVAEESILPSPSGTVIGMKFEPRSVIRVGIIGVGARGAGMLPNFLAVDGVQITALCDIVKDKCVNAQQVIAKAGHKAPSLFFNGERDFENLCKRDDIDFIYIATPWDWHVPMAVAAMKNGKHAGVEVPAAVTLKECWELVDTSEQTRRHCIMMENCCYGYNEMMVLNMVRAGLFGELIHGEAAYIHDLRSLLFEDQSEGLWRRFPHVTRDGNLYPTHGLGPVAQYMDVNRGDRFDYLVSMSSLSVSLGEYREKHIPADSPKRKEKYKCGDINTSMIKTAKGRTIMLQHTVSTPRTYDRINLISGTKGVFRDYPARLYFDGQEGGEKWTDLDKHKPQYEHPLWKNIGELARKRGGHGGMDFIMVYRLMQCMREGLAPDMDVYDGAAVTAPGPLSEMSVAQGSAPVKFPDFTRGKWKESR
;
A
#
# COMPACT_ATOMS: atom_id res chain seq x y z
N MET A 1 73.33 28.36 -17.70
CA MET A 1 72.24 27.42 -18.01
C MET A 1 71.05 27.78 -17.12
N LYS A 2 70.00 28.36 -17.67
CA LYS A 2 68.82 28.83 -16.91
C LYS A 2 67.74 27.75 -17.00
N ASN A 3 67.35 27.15 -15.88
CA ASN A 3 66.20 26.26 -15.75
C ASN A 3 64.91 27.07 -15.75
N GLY A 4 64.10 26.97 -16.83
CA GLY A 4 62.77 27.54 -16.92
C GLY A 4 61.73 26.57 -16.40
N GLY A 5 61.36 26.69 -15.15
CA GLY A 5 60.19 25.96 -14.59
C GLY A 5 58.89 26.70 -14.97
N SER A 6 58.10 26.10 -15.84
CA SER A 6 56.77 26.60 -16.22
C SER A 6 55.84 26.49 -14.99
N ARG A 7 55.42 27.63 -14.46
CA ARG A 7 54.38 27.70 -13.37
C ARG A 7 53.00 27.58 -14.03
N ILE A 8 52.32 26.45 -13.78
CA ILE A 8 50.91 26.28 -14.13
C ILE A 8 50.07 27.31 -13.37
N SER A 9 49.25 28.08 -14.07
CA SER A 9 48.42 29.08 -13.45
C SER A 9 47.24 28.44 -12.66
N ARG A 10 46.79 29.08 -11.58
CA ARG A 10 45.61 28.64 -10.84
C ARG A 10 44.39 28.46 -11.71
N ARG A 11 44.30 29.23 -12.82
CA ARG A 11 43.18 29.19 -13.77
C ARG A 11 43.21 27.92 -14.63
N ASP A 12 44.38 27.40 -14.95
CA ASP A 12 44.58 26.18 -15.76
C ASP A 12 44.33 24.93 -14.88
N LEU A 13 44.68 25.00 -13.59
CA LEU A 13 44.36 23.93 -12.62
C LEU A 13 42.88 23.81 -12.41
N ILE A 14 42.12 24.92 -12.29
CA ILE A 14 40.66 24.92 -12.13
C ILE A 14 39.95 24.40 -13.38
N LYS A 15 40.42 24.73 -14.57
CA LYS A 15 39.86 24.20 -15.83
C LYS A 15 40.09 22.70 -16.01
N SER A 16 41.26 22.19 -15.61
CA SER A 16 41.55 20.75 -15.63
C SER A 16 40.75 19.95 -14.61
N ALA A 17 40.52 20.51 -13.41
CA ALA A 17 39.69 19.90 -12.39
C ALA A 17 38.19 19.88 -12.77
N ALA A 18 37.71 20.94 -13.44
CA ALA A 18 36.31 21.01 -13.90
C ALA A 18 36.02 20.02 -15.04
N MET A 19 36.98 19.77 -15.93
CA MET A 19 36.82 18.76 -17.00
C MET A 19 36.94 17.31 -16.48
N ALA A 20 37.81 17.05 -15.52
CA ALA A 20 37.95 15.73 -14.90
C ALA A 20 36.74 15.38 -14.05
N GLY A 21 36.17 16.33 -13.31
CA GLY A 21 34.94 16.14 -12.51
C GLY A 21 33.71 15.90 -13.37
N ALA A 22 33.57 16.57 -14.49
CA ALA A 22 32.42 16.39 -15.39
C ALA A 22 32.41 15.04 -16.13
N THR A 23 33.59 14.50 -16.49
CA THR A 23 33.67 13.18 -17.12
C THR A 23 33.50 12.01 -16.16
N LEU A 24 33.97 12.10 -14.92
CA LEU A 24 33.74 11.08 -13.88
C LEU A 24 32.28 11.06 -13.41
N GLY A 25 31.68 12.23 -13.22
CA GLY A 25 30.28 12.31 -12.80
C GLY A 25 29.28 11.81 -13.85
N LEU A 26 29.58 11.98 -15.15
CA LEU A 26 28.71 11.50 -16.24
C LEU A 26 28.83 9.99 -16.48
N THR A 27 29.99 9.39 -16.21
CA THR A 27 30.21 7.94 -16.34
C THR A 27 29.62 7.18 -15.16
N GLU A 28 29.72 7.69 -13.95
CA GLU A 28 29.08 7.07 -12.77
C GLU A 28 27.56 7.22 -12.78
N LEU A 29 27.01 8.34 -13.24
CA LEU A 29 25.56 8.50 -13.46
C LEU A 29 25.03 7.56 -14.56
N ARG A 30 25.81 7.24 -15.58
CA ARG A 30 25.42 6.23 -16.58
C ARG A 30 25.52 4.80 -16.06
N ALA A 31 26.49 4.48 -15.20
CA ALA A 31 26.60 3.15 -14.59
C ALA A 31 25.49 2.87 -13.57
N ALA A 32 24.99 3.88 -12.84
CA ALA A 32 23.84 3.73 -11.93
C ALA A 32 22.48 3.59 -12.64
N SER A 33 22.39 3.96 -13.93
CA SER A 33 21.16 3.84 -14.72
C SER A 33 20.95 2.47 -15.38
N THR A 34 21.87 1.53 -15.22
CA THR A 34 21.80 0.19 -15.85
C THR A 34 21.23 -0.91 -14.97
N VAL A 35 20.68 -0.59 -13.78
CA VAL A 35 19.94 -1.57 -13.00
C VAL A 35 18.48 -1.48 -13.41
N ALA A 36 18.05 -2.52 -14.16
CA ALA A 36 16.68 -2.86 -14.53
C ALA A 36 16.07 -2.09 -15.72
N GLU A 37 16.67 -2.10 -16.88
CA GLU A 37 15.90 -2.42 -18.08
C GLU A 37 15.67 -3.95 -18.10
N GLU A 38 14.98 -4.48 -17.09
CA GLU A 38 14.38 -5.80 -17.24
C GLU A 38 13.33 -5.68 -18.36
N SER A 39 13.59 -6.42 -19.42
CA SER A 39 12.78 -6.53 -20.61
C SER A 39 11.31 -6.58 -20.22
N ILE A 40 10.54 -5.56 -20.60
CA ILE A 40 9.09 -5.57 -20.60
C ILE A 40 8.67 -6.67 -21.59
N LEU A 41 8.65 -7.91 -21.14
CA LEU A 41 8.07 -8.99 -21.94
C LEU A 41 6.57 -8.70 -22.02
N PRO A 42 6.00 -8.63 -23.24
CA PRO A 42 4.55 -8.50 -23.37
C PRO A 42 3.88 -9.65 -22.61
N SER A 43 2.85 -9.36 -21.82
CA SER A 43 2.07 -10.40 -21.17
C SER A 43 1.49 -11.31 -22.25
N PRO A 44 1.69 -12.64 -22.15
CA PRO A 44 1.13 -13.58 -23.12
C PRO A 44 -0.39 -13.58 -23.16
N SER A 45 -1.06 -13.08 -22.11
CA SER A 45 -2.51 -13.19 -21.88
C SER A 45 -3.25 -11.86 -21.94
N GLY A 46 -2.53 -10.74 -22.10
CA GLY A 46 -3.10 -9.39 -22.10
C GLY A 46 -3.38 -8.82 -20.73
N THR A 47 -3.70 -7.52 -20.68
CA THR A 47 -3.97 -6.77 -19.44
C THR A 47 -5.29 -7.18 -18.79
N VAL A 48 -5.38 -7.04 -17.45
CA VAL A 48 -6.63 -7.13 -16.67
C VAL A 48 -7.22 -5.76 -16.34
N ILE A 49 -6.67 -4.67 -16.90
CA ILE A 49 -7.22 -3.33 -16.78
C ILE A 49 -8.67 -3.30 -17.26
N GLY A 50 -9.56 -2.77 -16.43
CA GLY A 50 -10.99 -2.66 -16.75
C GLY A 50 -11.71 -4.01 -16.88
N MET A 51 -11.05 -5.13 -16.59
CA MET A 51 -11.70 -6.44 -16.59
C MET A 51 -12.81 -6.47 -15.55
N LYS A 52 -14.01 -6.84 -15.99
CA LYS A 52 -15.17 -6.97 -15.12
C LYS A 52 -15.19 -8.34 -14.44
N PHE A 53 -15.80 -8.40 -13.27
CA PHE A 53 -16.14 -9.70 -12.67
C PHE A 53 -17.24 -10.41 -13.46
N GLU A 54 -17.30 -11.73 -13.38
CA GLU A 54 -18.49 -12.49 -13.76
C GLU A 54 -19.58 -12.25 -12.69
N PRO A 55 -20.77 -11.75 -13.04
CA PRO A 55 -21.80 -11.43 -12.05
C PRO A 55 -22.30 -12.68 -11.33
N ARG A 56 -22.46 -12.59 -10.01
CA ARG A 56 -22.89 -13.69 -9.14
C ARG A 56 -23.89 -13.25 -8.11
N SER A 57 -25.04 -13.91 -8.03
CA SER A 57 -26.05 -13.60 -6.99
C SER A 57 -25.56 -13.93 -5.57
N VAL A 58 -24.73 -14.95 -5.43
CA VAL A 58 -24.07 -15.36 -4.18
C VAL A 58 -22.57 -15.41 -4.41
N ILE A 59 -21.81 -14.76 -3.53
CA ILE A 59 -20.35 -14.76 -3.56
C ILE A 59 -19.85 -15.67 -2.44
N ARG A 60 -19.17 -16.75 -2.82
CA ARG A 60 -18.63 -17.74 -1.90
C ARG A 60 -17.19 -17.37 -1.56
N VAL A 61 -16.95 -17.09 -0.28
CA VAL A 61 -15.67 -16.53 0.22
C VAL A 61 -14.94 -17.58 1.05
N GLY A 62 -13.66 -17.78 0.73
CA GLY A 62 -12.68 -18.43 1.59
C GLY A 62 -11.87 -17.37 2.33
N ILE A 63 -11.50 -17.61 3.59
CA ILE A 63 -10.64 -16.71 4.36
C ILE A 63 -9.39 -17.46 4.79
N ILE A 64 -8.22 -16.93 4.46
CA ILE A 64 -6.91 -17.43 4.88
C ILE A 64 -6.30 -16.43 5.85
N GLY A 65 -6.01 -16.90 7.08
CA GLY A 65 -5.61 -16.06 8.20
C GLY A 65 -6.84 -15.49 8.94
N VAL A 66 -7.24 -16.16 10.02
CA VAL A 66 -8.32 -15.72 10.91
C VAL A 66 -7.79 -15.27 12.28
N GLY A 67 -6.57 -14.65 12.24
CA GLY A 67 -5.97 -13.94 13.36
C GLY A 67 -6.66 -12.58 13.62
N ALA A 68 -5.94 -11.62 14.22
CA ALA A 68 -6.52 -10.33 14.59
C ALA A 68 -7.22 -9.63 13.41
N ARG A 69 -6.52 -9.45 12.28
CA ARG A 69 -7.08 -8.76 11.10
C ARG A 69 -8.19 -9.57 10.44
N GLY A 70 -7.97 -10.87 10.16
CA GLY A 70 -8.97 -11.70 9.51
C GLY A 70 -10.25 -11.88 10.34
N ALA A 71 -10.12 -12.09 11.65
CA ALA A 71 -11.26 -12.15 12.56
C ALA A 71 -11.99 -10.80 12.65
N GLY A 72 -11.26 -9.67 12.63
CA GLY A 72 -11.85 -8.33 12.61
C GLY A 72 -12.60 -8.01 11.31
N MET A 73 -12.18 -8.59 10.18
CA MET A 73 -12.85 -8.40 8.90
C MET A 73 -14.05 -9.32 8.68
N LEU A 74 -14.10 -10.47 9.35
CA LEU A 74 -15.17 -11.44 9.20
C LEU A 74 -16.59 -10.86 9.38
N PRO A 75 -16.88 -10.04 10.41
CA PRO A 75 -18.19 -9.39 10.55
C PRO A 75 -18.58 -8.50 9.39
N ASN A 76 -17.59 -7.88 8.71
CA ASN A 76 -17.86 -7.02 7.54
C ASN A 76 -18.34 -7.86 6.36
N PHE A 77 -17.70 -9.01 6.08
CA PHE A 77 -18.16 -9.93 5.04
C PHE A 77 -19.55 -10.50 5.33
N LEU A 78 -19.81 -10.92 6.59
CA LEU A 78 -21.10 -11.47 7.02
C LEU A 78 -22.26 -10.46 6.94
N ALA A 79 -21.94 -9.17 6.95
CA ALA A 79 -22.96 -8.11 6.91
C ALA A 79 -23.37 -7.69 5.48
N VAL A 80 -22.72 -8.26 4.45
CA VAL A 80 -23.07 -7.96 3.06
C VAL A 80 -23.98 -9.06 2.52
N ASP A 81 -25.16 -8.66 2.04
CA ASP A 81 -26.13 -9.57 1.47
C ASP A 81 -25.53 -10.35 0.26
N GLY A 82 -25.82 -11.64 0.20
CA GLY A 82 -25.33 -12.50 -0.86
C GLY A 82 -23.87 -12.97 -0.66
N VAL A 83 -23.25 -12.69 0.48
CA VAL A 83 -21.93 -13.24 0.83
C VAL A 83 -22.10 -14.50 1.69
N GLN A 84 -21.36 -15.54 1.36
CA GLN A 84 -21.33 -16.81 2.08
C GLN A 84 -19.88 -17.21 2.36
N ILE A 85 -19.51 -17.36 3.64
CA ILE A 85 -18.19 -17.87 4.01
C ILE A 85 -18.24 -19.39 3.94
N THR A 86 -17.47 -20.01 3.02
CA THR A 86 -17.49 -21.44 2.77
C THR A 86 -16.27 -22.18 3.34
N ALA A 87 -15.18 -21.48 3.58
CA ALA A 87 -13.94 -22.06 4.09
C ALA A 87 -13.13 -21.07 4.94
N LEU A 88 -12.47 -21.57 5.97
CA LEU A 88 -11.52 -20.86 6.82
C LEU A 88 -10.19 -21.64 6.88
N CYS A 89 -9.07 -20.91 6.82
CA CYS A 89 -7.74 -21.48 6.99
C CYS A 89 -6.90 -20.64 7.96
N ASP A 90 -6.26 -21.31 8.91
CA ASP A 90 -5.22 -20.75 9.79
C ASP A 90 -4.35 -21.89 10.31
N ILE A 91 -3.09 -21.65 10.59
CA ILE A 91 -2.19 -22.65 11.20
C ILE A 91 -2.58 -22.98 12.65
N VAL A 92 -3.38 -22.13 13.28
CA VAL A 92 -3.86 -22.31 14.65
C VAL A 92 -5.33 -22.74 14.60
N LYS A 93 -5.60 -24.01 14.90
CA LYS A 93 -6.93 -24.63 14.87
C LYS A 93 -7.98 -23.81 15.63
N ASP A 94 -7.65 -23.36 16.84
CA ASP A 94 -8.61 -22.66 17.72
C ASP A 94 -9.10 -21.34 17.10
N LYS A 95 -8.26 -20.65 16.30
CA LYS A 95 -8.67 -19.45 15.57
C LYS A 95 -9.74 -19.79 14.52
N CYS A 96 -9.56 -20.88 13.77
CA CYS A 96 -10.57 -21.38 12.83
C CYS A 96 -11.88 -21.73 13.52
N VAL A 97 -11.81 -22.46 14.63
CA VAL A 97 -12.99 -22.87 15.42
C VAL A 97 -13.73 -21.64 15.97
N ASN A 98 -13.01 -20.66 16.52
CA ASN A 98 -13.61 -19.42 17.04
C ASN A 98 -14.29 -18.63 15.92
N ALA A 99 -13.66 -18.47 14.77
CA ALA A 99 -14.24 -17.81 13.61
C ALA A 99 -15.49 -18.55 13.09
N GLN A 100 -15.48 -19.89 13.05
CA GLN A 100 -16.64 -20.71 12.69
C GLN A 100 -17.82 -20.48 13.66
N GLN A 101 -17.56 -20.35 14.96
CA GLN A 101 -18.59 -20.04 15.96
C GLN A 101 -19.20 -18.65 15.73
N VAL A 102 -18.39 -17.64 15.36
CA VAL A 102 -18.89 -16.31 15.00
C VAL A 102 -19.84 -16.39 13.81
N ILE A 103 -19.49 -17.16 12.78
CA ILE A 103 -20.31 -17.39 11.58
C ILE A 103 -21.63 -18.07 11.95
N ALA A 104 -21.58 -19.11 12.77
CA ALA A 104 -22.78 -19.85 13.22
C ALA A 104 -23.71 -18.94 14.08
N LYS A 105 -23.15 -18.14 14.99
CA LYS A 105 -23.92 -17.17 15.78
C LYS A 105 -24.59 -16.09 14.92
N ALA A 106 -24.01 -15.75 13.78
CA ALA A 106 -24.61 -14.84 12.80
C ALA A 106 -25.68 -15.51 11.92
N GLY A 107 -26.01 -16.79 12.15
CA GLY A 107 -27.04 -17.52 11.42
C GLY A 107 -26.60 -18.10 10.08
N HIS A 108 -25.30 -18.08 9.78
CA HIS A 108 -24.76 -18.62 8.53
C HIS A 108 -24.34 -20.10 8.66
N LYS A 109 -24.30 -20.81 7.54
CA LYS A 109 -23.81 -22.19 7.48
C LYS A 109 -22.33 -22.26 7.93
N ALA A 110 -22.00 -23.27 8.72
CA ALA A 110 -20.63 -23.50 9.17
C ALA A 110 -19.70 -23.78 7.99
N PRO A 111 -18.58 -23.04 7.86
CA PRO A 111 -17.57 -23.26 6.81
C PRO A 111 -16.70 -24.49 7.09
N SER A 112 -16.06 -25.03 6.06
CA SER A 112 -15.00 -26.03 6.21
C SER A 112 -13.74 -25.40 6.81
N LEU A 113 -13.01 -26.15 7.65
CA LEU A 113 -11.81 -25.68 8.34
C LEU A 113 -10.55 -26.36 7.78
N PHE A 114 -9.50 -25.57 7.57
CA PHE A 114 -8.20 -25.98 7.07
C PHE A 114 -7.12 -25.51 8.07
N PHE A 115 -6.45 -26.43 8.75
CA PHE A 115 -5.47 -26.11 9.79
C PHE A 115 -4.34 -27.16 9.92
N ASN A 116 -4.11 -27.96 8.85
CA ASN A 116 -3.14 -29.05 8.88
C ASN A 116 -1.73 -28.61 8.43
N GLY A 117 -1.32 -27.43 8.87
CA GLY A 117 0.01 -26.88 8.61
C GLY A 117 0.02 -25.65 7.71
N GLU A 118 1.22 -25.11 7.48
CA GLU A 118 1.42 -23.82 6.80
C GLU A 118 0.91 -23.80 5.34
N ARG A 119 0.85 -24.97 4.69
CA ARG A 119 0.41 -25.09 3.28
C ARG A 119 -1.01 -25.60 3.11
N ASP A 120 -1.78 -25.76 4.17
CA ASP A 120 -3.17 -26.24 4.07
C ASP A 120 -4.10 -25.28 3.31
N PHE A 121 -3.66 -24.00 3.17
CA PHE A 121 -4.33 -23.05 2.29
C PHE A 121 -4.41 -23.50 0.83
N GLU A 122 -3.46 -24.33 0.36
CA GLU A 122 -3.51 -24.89 -1.00
C GLU A 122 -4.72 -25.81 -1.19
N ASN A 123 -5.09 -26.58 -0.16
CA ASN A 123 -6.28 -27.41 -0.17
C ASN A 123 -7.56 -26.58 -0.17
N LEU A 124 -7.58 -25.45 0.56
CA LEU A 124 -8.67 -24.47 0.50
C LEU A 124 -8.78 -23.89 -0.92
N CYS A 125 -7.68 -23.50 -1.54
CA CYS A 125 -7.68 -22.92 -2.89
C CYS A 125 -8.22 -23.87 -3.97
N LYS A 126 -8.08 -25.18 -3.81
CA LYS A 126 -8.55 -26.20 -4.76
C LYS A 126 -10.07 -26.43 -4.75
N ARG A 127 -10.80 -25.88 -3.78
CA ARG A 127 -12.26 -26.08 -3.68
C ARG A 127 -13.01 -25.38 -4.81
N ASP A 128 -14.04 -26.04 -5.36
CA ASP A 128 -14.88 -25.49 -6.43
C ASP A 128 -16.02 -24.59 -5.92
N ASP A 129 -16.27 -24.61 -4.61
CA ASP A 129 -17.31 -23.80 -3.97
C ASP A 129 -16.76 -22.49 -3.35
N ILE A 130 -15.72 -21.91 -3.96
CA ILE A 130 -15.13 -20.61 -3.59
C ILE A 130 -14.99 -19.77 -4.87
N ASP A 131 -15.40 -18.51 -4.78
CA ASP A 131 -15.26 -17.52 -5.85
C ASP A 131 -14.16 -16.50 -5.56
N PHE A 132 -14.01 -16.16 -4.27
CA PHE A 132 -13.09 -15.14 -3.78
C PHE A 132 -12.37 -15.63 -2.53
N ILE A 133 -11.07 -15.39 -2.45
CA ILE A 133 -10.26 -15.71 -1.26
C ILE A 133 -9.72 -14.41 -0.65
N TYR A 134 -10.08 -14.16 0.60
CA TYR A 134 -9.53 -13.06 1.39
C TYR A 134 -8.33 -13.56 2.21
N ILE A 135 -7.20 -12.86 2.13
CA ILE A 135 -5.92 -13.24 2.70
C ILE A 135 -5.49 -12.17 3.72
N ALA A 136 -5.35 -12.56 4.99
CA ALA A 136 -4.97 -11.71 6.12
C ALA A 136 -3.92 -12.39 7.02
N THR A 137 -2.85 -12.82 6.40
CA THR A 137 -1.70 -13.52 6.99
C THR A 137 -0.51 -12.56 7.21
N PRO A 138 0.63 -13.00 7.79
CA PRO A 138 1.88 -12.25 7.74
C PRO A 138 2.31 -11.93 6.29
N TRP A 139 2.98 -10.80 6.10
CA TRP A 139 3.28 -10.22 4.78
C TRP A 139 3.95 -11.18 3.80
N ASP A 140 4.90 -12.00 4.25
CA ASP A 140 5.65 -12.96 3.43
C ASP A 140 4.75 -14.06 2.82
N TRP A 141 3.54 -14.25 3.33
CA TRP A 141 2.57 -15.22 2.85
C TRP A 141 1.52 -14.65 1.90
N HIS A 142 1.44 -13.32 1.75
CA HIS A 142 0.45 -12.68 0.90
C HIS A 142 0.53 -13.16 -0.56
N VAL A 143 1.72 -13.10 -1.16
CA VAL A 143 1.92 -13.46 -2.56
C VAL A 143 1.78 -14.96 -2.81
N PRO A 144 2.43 -15.87 -2.06
CA PRO A 144 2.22 -17.30 -2.24
C PRO A 144 0.74 -17.73 -2.20
N MET A 145 -0.04 -17.14 -1.27
CA MET A 145 -1.46 -17.47 -1.13
C MET A 145 -2.33 -16.86 -2.24
N ALA A 146 -2.07 -15.59 -2.63
CA ALA A 146 -2.79 -14.94 -3.72
C ALA A 146 -2.54 -15.63 -5.08
N VAL A 147 -1.29 -16.02 -5.34
CA VAL A 147 -0.90 -16.78 -6.53
C VAL A 147 -1.59 -18.16 -6.55
N ALA A 148 -1.61 -18.88 -5.42
CA ALA A 148 -2.32 -20.15 -5.31
C ALA A 148 -3.83 -20.00 -5.57
N ALA A 149 -4.46 -18.93 -5.01
CA ALA A 149 -5.86 -18.64 -5.26
C ALA A 149 -6.14 -18.40 -6.75
N MET A 150 -5.38 -17.51 -7.38
CA MET A 150 -5.57 -17.18 -8.80
C MET A 150 -5.32 -18.36 -9.73
N LYS A 151 -4.26 -19.16 -9.50
CA LYS A 151 -3.95 -20.37 -10.28
C LYS A 151 -5.03 -21.45 -10.16
N ASN A 152 -5.80 -21.45 -9.07
CA ASN A 152 -6.97 -22.32 -8.88
C ASN A 152 -8.29 -21.66 -9.30
N GLY A 153 -8.24 -20.58 -10.11
CA GLY A 153 -9.40 -19.95 -10.71
C GLY A 153 -10.21 -19.03 -9.79
N LYS A 154 -9.67 -18.65 -8.62
CA LYS A 154 -10.34 -17.74 -7.65
C LYS A 154 -9.83 -16.34 -7.80
N HIS A 155 -10.66 -15.33 -7.52
CA HIS A 155 -10.17 -13.97 -7.27
C HIS A 155 -9.55 -13.89 -5.88
N ALA A 156 -8.53 -13.06 -5.70
CA ALA A 156 -7.84 -12.86 -4.43
C ALA A 156 -8.02 -11.43 -3.93
N GLY A 157 -8.31 -11.28 -2.65
CA GLY A 157 -8.17 -10.02 -1.91
C GLY A 157 -7.07 -10.19 -0.87
N VAL A 158 -6.03 -9.38 -0.95
CA VAL A 158 -4.86 -9.50 -0.08
C VAL A 158 -4.71 -8.26 0.79
N GLU A 159 -4.45 -8.44 2.08
CA GLU A 159 -4.17 -7.34 3.00
C GLU A 159 -2.87 -6.62 2.64
N VAL A 160 -2.67 -5.48 3.24
CA VAL A 160 -1.60 -4.55 2.94
C VAL A 160 -0.33 -4.78 3.77
N PRO A 161 0.83 -4.56 3.16
CA PRO A 161 1.12 -4.36 1.72
C PRO A 161 0.90 -5.66 0.93
N ALA A 162 0.58 -5.55 -0.36
CA ALA A 162 0.28 -6.73 -1.17
C ALA A 162 1.49 -7.66 -1.36
N ALA A 163 2.70 -7.13 -1.32
CA ALA A 163 3.96 -7.83 -1.49
C ALA A 163 5.07 -7.18 -0.66
N VAL A 164 6.21 -7.84 -0.49
CA VAL A 164 7.38 -7.32 0.22
C VAL A 164 8.60 -7.09 -0.67
N THR A 165 8.57 -7.56 -1.91
CA THR A 165 9.63 -7.40 -2.92
C THR A 165 9.07 -6.95 -4.26
N LEU A 166 9.90 -6.36 -5.13
CA LEU A 166 9.51 -6.02 -6.51
C LEU A 166 9.20 -7.27 -7.34
N LYS A 167 9.94 -8.35 -7.14
CA LYS A 167 9.68 -9.63 -7.80
C LYS A 167 8.28 -10.14 -7.49
N GLU A 168 7.87 -10.07 -6.24
CA GLU A 168 6.52 -10.45 -5.82
C GLU A 168 5.44 -9.53 -6.39
N CYS A 169 5.69 -8.22 -6.50
CA CYS A 169 4.77 -7.31 -7.19
C CYS A 169 4.52 -7.77 -8.63
N TRP A 170 5.58 -8.11 -9.36
CA TRP A 170 5.47 -8.67 -10.71
C TRP A 170 4.78 -10.03 -10.74
N GLU A 171 5.06 -10.92 -9.78
CA GLU A 171 4.42 -12.23 -9.71
C GLU A 171 2.90 -12.11 -9.53
N LEU A 172 2.40 -11.15 -8.75
CA LEU A 172 0.98 -10.87 -8.65
C LEU A 172 0.39 -10.39 -9.98
N VAL A 173 1.06 -9.44 -10.63
CA VAL A 173 0.62 -8.89 -11.93
C VAL A 173 0.59 -9.99 -12.99
N ASP A 174 1.68 -10.71 -13.17
CA ASP A 174 1.81 -11.77 -14.17
C ASP A 174 0.79 -12.89 -13.95
N THR A 175 0.60 -13.32 -12.70
CA THR A 175 -0.39 -14.35 -12.38
C THR A 175 -1.81 -13.87 -12.64
N SER A 176 -2.13 -12.62 -12.29
CA SER A 176 -3.46 -12.05 -12.56
C SER A 176 -3.75 -12.00 -14.06
N GLU A 177 -2.78 -11.52 -14.86
CA GLU A 177 -2.89 -11.49 -16.32
C GLU A 177 -3.04 -12.89 -16.94
N GLN A 178 -2.20 -13.86 -16.52
CA GLN A 178 -2.20 -15.23 -17.03
C GLN A 178 -3.48 -16.00 -16.70
N THR A 179 -3.98 -15.85 -15.47
CA THR A 179 -5.15 -16.60 -15.01
C THR A 179 -6.47 -15.89 -15.29
N ARG A 180 -6.42 -14.63 -15.71
CA ARG A 180 -7.61 -13.76 -15.84
C ARG A 180 -8.42 -13.72 -14.54
N ARG A 181 -7.71 -13.63 -13.39
CA ARG A 181 -8.29 -13.47 -12.05
C ARG A 181 -7.77 -12.22 -11.40
N HIS A 182 -8.65 -11.47 -10.76
CA HIS A 182 -8.25 -10.27 -10.01
C HIS A 182 -7.45 -10.65 -8.77
N CYS A 183 -6.39 -9.89 -8.51
CA CYS A 183 -5.76 -9.77 -7.21
C CYS A 183 -5.91 -8.32 -6.74
N ILE A 184 -6.67 -8.12 -5.67
CA ILE A 184 -7.04 -6.80 -5.18
C ILE A 184 -6.34 -6.58 -3.84
N MET A 185 -5.54 -5.53 -3.74
CA MET A 185 -5.03 -5.10 -2.45
C MET A 185 -6.16 -4.45 -1.64
N MET A 186 -6.40 -4.96 -0.44
CA MET A 186 -7.49 -4.52 0.43
C MET A 186 -7.09 -3.25 1.21
N GLU A 187 -6.82 -2.16 0.45
CA GLU A 187 -6.41 -0.86 1.02
C GLU A 187 -7.64 -0.08 1.48
N ASN A 188 -8.01 -0.26 2.74
CA ASN A 188 -9.19 0.33 3.34
C ASN A 188 -9.16 1.86 3.40
N CYS A 189 -7.97 2.47 3.48
CA CYS A 189 -7.85 3.93 3.55
C CYS A 189 -8.35 4.63 2.29
N CYS A 190 -8.34 3.96 1.13
CA CYS A 190 -8.97 4.47 -0.09
C CYS A 190 -10.50 4.59 0.03
N TYR A 191 -11.10 3.94 1.02
CA TYR A 191 -12.54 3.96 1.29
C TYR A 191 -12.92 4.78 2.53
N GLY A 192 -11.96 5.54 3.07
CA GLY A 192 -12.19 6.45 4.18
C GLY A 192 -13.17 7.57 3.80
N TYR A 193 -13.87 8.11 4.79
CA TYR A 193 -14.88 9.15 4.55
C TYR A 193 -14.29 10.40 3.90
N ASN A 194 -13.20 10.92 4.48
CA ASN A 194 -12.53 12.11 3.96
C ASN A 194 -11.89 11.82 2.60
N GLU A 195 -11.23 10.66 2.47
CA GLU A 195 -10.53 10.26 1.25
C GLU A 195 -11.49 10.16 0.07
N MET A 196 -12.64 9.51 0.24
CA MET A 196 -13.63 9.38 -0.84
C MET A 196 -14.31 10.72 -1.16
N MET A 197 -14.55 11.57 -0.18
CA MET A 197 -15.09 12.91 -0.39
C MET A 197 -14.09 13.79 -1.16
N VAL A 198 -12.83 13.79 -0.76
CA VAL A 198 -11.76 14.53 -1.45
C VAL A 198 -11.55 14.01 -2.87
N LEU A 199 -11.65 12.71 -3.10
CA LEU A 199 -11.61 12.14 -4.44
C LEU A 199 -12.72 12.71 -5.34
N ASN A 200 -13.95 12.85 -4.82
CA ASN A 200 -15.03 13.50 -5.56
C ASN A 200 -14.73 14.98 -5.85
N MET A 201 -14.15 15.70 -4.91
CA MET A 201 -13.76 17.10 -5.10
C MET A 201 -12.65 17.25 -6.14
N VAL A 202 -11.67 16.33 -6.15
CA VAL A 202 -10.63 16.27 -7.20
C VAL A 202 -11.25 16.02 -8.57
N ARG A 203 -12.12 15.03 -8.68
CA ARG A 203 -12.83 14.70 -9.94
C ARG A 203 -13.71 15.83 -10.43
N ALA A 204 -14.25 16.64 -9.52
CA ALA A 204 -15.00 17.87 -9.84
C ALA A 204 -14.09 19.05 -10.21
N GLY A 205 -12.76 18.90 -10.16
CA GLY A 205 -11.79 19.93 -10.57
C GLY A 205 -11.57 21.07 -9.57
N LEU A 206 -12.01 20.92 -8.30
CA LEU A 206 -11.94 21.99 -7.31
C LEU A 206 -10.49 22.42 -7.00
N PHE A 207 -9.54 21.46 -7.03
CA PHE A 207 -8.13 21.73 -6.76
C PHE A 207 -7.35 22.22 -7.99
N GLY A 208 -7.96 22.22 -9.18
CA GLY A 208 -7.27 22.50 -10.43
C GLY A 208 -6.32 21.37 -10.83
N GLU A 209 -5.18 21.69 -11.46
CA GLU A 209 -4.13 20.69 -11.74
C GLU A 209 -3.38 20.36 -10.45
N LEU A 210 -3.36 19.08 -10.09
CA LEU A 210 -2.61 18.62 -8.90
C LEU A 210 -1.10 18.68 -9.18
N ILE A 211 -0.35 19.22 -8.22
CA ILE A 211 1.08 19.47 -8.34
C ILE A 211 1.86 18.59 -7.35
N HIS A 212 1.34 18.48 -6.11
CA HIS A 212 2.03 17.85 -5.00
C HIS A 212 1.06 17.11 -4.10
N GLY A 213 1.54 16.01 -3.51
CA GLY A 213 0.87 15.25 -2.46
C GLY A 213 1.82 14.95 -1.30
N GLU A 214 1.24 14.78 -0.10
CA GLU A 214 1.96 14.25 1.06
C GLU A 214 1.17 13.09 1.64
N ALA A 215 1.88 12.00 1.91
CA ALA A 215 1.33 10.75 2.40
C ALA A 215 2.19 10.21 3.53
N ALA A 216 1.60 9.49 4.48
CA ALA A 216 2.36 8.86 5.53
C ALA A 216 1.67 7.63 6.13
N TYR A 217 2.44 6.82 6.83
CA TYR A 217 1.96 5.94 7.87
C TYR A 217 2.77 6.20 9.12
N ILE A 218 2.19 7.01 10.00
CA ILE A 218 2.74 7.40 11.29
C ILE A 218 1.87 6.77 12.36
N HIS A 219 2.42 5.82 13.11
CA HIS A 219 1.66 5.07 14.11
C HIS A 219 2.60 4.56 15.20
N ASP A 220 2.40 4.92 16.44
CA ASP A 220 3.19 4.33 17.53
C ASP A 220 2.78 2.87 17.76
N LEU A 221 3.53 1.94 17.18
CA LEU A 221 3.31 0.50 17.31
C LEU A 221 4.34 -0.17 18.22
N ARG A 222 5.15 0.59 18.98
CA ARG A 222 6.22 0.00 19.80
C ARG A 222 5.72 -1.09 20.74
N SER A 223 4.57 -0.88 21.41
CA SER A 223 3.98 -1.90 22.26
C SER A 223 3.61 -3.16 21.48
N LEU A 224 2.85 -3.01 20.38
CA LEU A 224 2.42 -4.11 19.52
C LEU A 224 3.59 -4.92 18.97
N LEU A 225 4.67 -4.25 18.53
CA LEU A 225 5.83 -4.92 17.96
C LEU A 225 6.55 -5.84 18.94
N PHE A 226 6.40 -5.62 20.25
CA PHE A 226 7.00 -6.46 21.29
C PHE A 226 6.05 -7.48 21.92
N GLU A 227 4.79 -7.53 21.51
CA GLU A 227 3.85 -8.56 21.97
C GLU A 227 4.29 -9.97 21.55
N ASP A 228 3.95 -10.98 22.37
CA ASP A 228 4.17 -12.40 22.11
C ASP A 228 2.96 -13.07 21.47
N GLN A 229 2.13 -12.29 20.78
CA GLN A 229 0.93 -12.73 20.09
C GLN A 229 0.66 -11.88 18.85
N SER A 230 -0.25 -12.34 17.99
CA SER A 230 -0.76 -11.61 16.83
C SER A 230 0.35 -11.04 15.95
N GLU A 231 0.31 -9.76 15.61
CA GLU A 231 1.30 -9.09 14.75
C GLU A 231 2.67 -8.97 15.41
N GLY A 232 2.77 -8.92 16.73
CA GLY A 232 4.05 -8.89 17.45
C GLY A 232 4.94 -10.11 17.21
N LEU A 233 4.35 -11.24 16.77
CA LEU A 233 5.08 -12.45 16.43
C LEU A 233 5.96 -12.32 15.19
N TRP A 234 5.60 -11.43 14.26
CA TRP A 234 6.29 -11.34 12.96
C TRP A 234 6.61 -9.90 12.52
N ARG A 235 5.78 -8.91 12.84
CA ARG A 235 5.88 -7.54 12.30
C ARG A 235 7.15 -6.78 12.76
N ARG A 236 7.80 -7.21 13.85
CA ARG A 236 9.07 -6.64 14.32
C ARG A 236 10.26 -7.06 13.47
N PHE A 237 10.27 -8.28 12.88
CA PHE A 237 11.42 -8.81 12.15
C PHE A 237 11.85 -7.96 10.95
N PRO A 238 10.95 -7.39 10.14
CA PRO A 238 11.34 -6.43 9.10
C PRO A 238 12.21 -5.28 9.63
N HIS A 239 11.97 -4.78 10.84
CA HIS A 239 12.80 -3.71 11.43
C HIS A 239 14.21 -4.16 11.81
N VAL A 240 14.44 -5.46 12.01
CA VAL A 240 15.75 -6.03 12.28
C VAL A 240 16.60 -6.16 11.01
N THR A 241 15.95 -6.48 9.88
CA THR A 241 16.65 -6.92 8.66
C THR A 241 16.61 -5.91 7.51
N ARG A 242 15.63 -5.01 7.49
CA ARG A 242 15.32 -4.10 6.38
C ARG A 242 15.46 -2.64 6.84
N ASP A 243 15.69 -1.71 5.90
CA ASP A 243 15.74 -0.27 6.16
C ASP A 243 15.11 0.51 5.02
N GLY A 244 13.93 1.08 5.27
CA GLY A 244 13.14 1.81 4.30
C GLY A 244 11.71 2.07 4.78
N ASN A 245 10.82 2.36 3.86
CA ASN A 245 9.40 2.50 4.12
C ASN A 245 8.72 1.13 4.11
N LEU A 246 8.58 0.50 5.26
CA LEU A 246 8.03 -0.86 5.36
C LEU A 246 6.50 -0.92 5.16
N TYR A 247 5.80 0.22 5.13
CA TYR A 247 4.33 0.25 5.04
C TYR A 247 3.79 1.49 4.31
N PRO A 248 3.98 1.58 2.97
CA PRO A 248 3.67 2.78 2.20
C PRO A 248 2.17 2.99 1.94
N THR A 249 1.36 1.94 1.98
CA THR A 249 0.08 1.83 1.27
C THR A 249 -1.02 2.74 1.83
N HIS A 250 -1.18 2.82 3.15
CA HIS A 250 -2.27 3.57 3.78
C HIS A 250 -2.26 5.07 3.49
N GLY A 251 -1.08 5.67 3.40
CA GLY A 251 -0.96 7.07 2.99
C GLY A 251 -0.99 7.24 1.48
N LEU A 252 -0.22 6.40 0.78
CA LEU A 252 -0.02 6.56 -0.66
C LEU A 252 -1.25 6.15 -1.49
N GLY A 253 -2.02 5.16 -1.06
CA GLY A 253 -3.19 4.67 -1.79
C GLY A 253 -4.17 5.80 -2.16
N PRO A 254 -4.70 6.57 -1.20
CA PRO A 254 -5.58 7.69 -1.49
C PRO A 254 -4.94 8.75 -2.40
N VAL A 255 -3.69 9.15 -2.11
CA VAL A 255 -2.98 10.17 -2.91
C VAL A 255 -2.74 9.70 -4.35
N ALA A 256 -2.45 8.41 -4.54
CA ALA A 256 -2.31 7.80 -5.87
C ALA A 256 -3.63 7.87 -6.66
N GLN A 257 -4.77 7.63 -6.00
CA GLN A 257 -6.09 7.76 -6.63
C GLN A 257 -6.42 9.21 -7.01
N TYR A 258 -6.09 10.19 -6.17
CA TYR A 258 -6.29 11.60 -6.49
C TYR A 258 -5.47 12.05 -7.71
N MET A 259 -4.28 11.47 -7.88
CA MET A 259 -3.36 11.81 -8.97
C MET A 259 -3.52 10.95 -10.22
N ASP A 260 -4.54 10.12 -10.30
CA ASP A 260 -4.82 9.22 -11.43
C ASP A 260 -3.63 8.30 -11.77
N VAL A 261 -2.90 7.83 -10.77
CA VAL A 261 -1.81 6.86 -10.97
C VAL A 261 -2.37 5.59 -11.59
N ASN A 262 -1.72 5.08 -12.62
CA ASN A 262 -2.15 4.02 -13.54
C ASN A 262 -3.41 4.36 -14.39
N ARG A 263 -3.92 5.61 -14.34
CA ARG A 263 -5.12 6.11 -15.06
C ARG A 263 -4.83 7.44 -15.75
N GLY A 264 -3.67 7.58 -16.36
CA GLY A 264 -3.22 8.80 -17.03
C GLY A 264 -1.90 9.36 -16.46
N ASP A 265 -1.46 8.87 -15.30
CA ASP A 265 -0.13 9.14 -14.73
C ASP A 265 0.46 7.83 -14.18
N ARG A 266 1.75 7.83 -13.78
CA ARG A 266 2.42 6.73 -13.08
C ARG A 266 3.55 7.25 -12.22
N PHE A 267 3.97 6.50 -11.23
CA PHE A 267 5.23 6.78 -10.54
C PHE A 267 6.40 6.55 -11.49
N ASP A 268 7.39 7.44 -11.46
CA ASP A 268 8.56 7.38 -12.33
C ASP A 268 9.83 6.97 -11.58
N TYR A 269 10.18 7.70 -10.52
CA TYR A 269 11.28 7.34 -9.63
C TYR A 269 11.03 7.85 -8.22
N LEU A 270 11.76 7.30 -7.25
CA LEU A 270 11.84 7.82 -5.89
C LEU A 270 13.28 8.01 -5.42
N VAL A 271 13.42 8.91 -4.44
CA VAL A 271 14.60 9.06 -3.59
C VAL A 271 14.15 8.85 -2.15
N SER A 272 14.88 8.06 -1.38
CA SER A 272 14.50 7.73 0.00
C SER A 272 15.67 7.88 0.97
N MET A 273 15.35 8.31 2.18
CA MET A 273 16.30 8.53 3.25
C MET A 273 15.72 8.04 4.57
N SER A 274 16.51 7.28 5.33
CA SER A 274 16.16 6.84 6.68
C SER A 274 16.93 7.64 7.72
N SER A 275 16.30 7.94 8.85
CA SER A 275 16.97 8.49 10.04
C SER A 275 17.78 7.43 10.76
N LEU A 276 18.45 7.81 11.88
CA LEU A 276 19.06 6.84 12.77
C LEU A 276 18.00 5.88 13.35
N SER A 277 18.44 4.69 13.81
CA SER A 277 17.59 3.65 14.42
C SER A 277 17.92 3.54 15.90
N VAL A 278 17.11 4.14 16.78
CA VAL A 278 17.34 4.16 18.24
C VAL A 278 16.08 3.86 19.05
N SER A 279 14.91 4.31 18.60
CA SER A 279 13.68 4.32 19.42
C SER A 279 13.22 2.92 19.83
N LEU A 280 13.27 1.92 18.92
CA LEU A 280 12.94 0.54 19.30
C LEU A 280 13.94 -0.05 20.29
N GLY A 281 15.22 0.30 20.19
CA GLY A 281 16.25 -0.09 21.14
C GLY A 281 15.97 0.46 22.53
N GLU A 282 15.69 1.76 22.64
CA GLU A 282 15.35 2.42 23.91
C GLU A 282 14.06 1.86 24.52
N TYR A 283 13.00 1.65 23.68
CA TYR A 283 11.77 1.04 24.13
C TYR A 283 12.00 -0.36 24.69
N ARG A 284 12.78 -1.19 23.97
CA ARG A 284 13.18 -2.53 24.40
C ARG A 284 13.89 -2.51 25.76
N GLU A 285 14.89 -1.64 25.93
CA GLU A 285 15.63 -1.52 27.20
C GLU A 285 14.70 -1.16 28.37
N LYS A 286 13.71 -0.35 28.15
CA LYS A 286 12.78 0.12 29.19
C LYS A 286 11.67 -0.87 29.52
N HIS A 287 11.17 -1.62 28.53
CA HIS A 287 9.90 -2.36 28.67
C HIS A 287 10.03 -3.88 28.57
N ILE A 288 11.16 -4.40 28.05
CA ILE A 288 11.31 -5.85 27.83
C ILE A 288 12.22 -6.42 28.93
N PRO A 289 11.84 -7.55 29.56
CA PRO A 289 12.65 -8.20 30.60
C PRO A 289 14.07 -8.46 30.14
N ALA A 290 15.05 -8.34 31.08
CA ALA A 290 16.47 -8.42 30.75
C ALA A 290 16.89 -9.81 30.24
N ASP A 291 16.21 -10.88 30.64
CA ASP A 291 16.42 -12.26 30.23
C ASP A 291 15.74 -12.63 28.92
N SER A 292 14.88 -11.77 28.38
CA SER A 292 14.20 -12.01 27.11
C SER A 292 15.19 -12.10 25.94
N PRO A 293 15.04 -13.07 25.03
CA PRO A 293 15.85 -13.14 23.82
C PRO A 293 15.73 -11.88 22.94
N LYS A 294 14.60 -11.15 23.00
CA LYS A 294 14.40 -9.88 22.29
C LYS A 294 15.41 -8.81 22.69
N ARG A 295 16.03 -8.90 23.88
CA ARG A 295 17.08 -7.97 24.35
C ARG A 295 18.34 -7.97 23.46
N LYS A 296 18.59 -9.02 22.72
CA LYS A 296 19.76 -9.16 21.84
C LYS A 296 19.54 -8.60 20.44
N GLU A 297 18.31 -8.25 20.09
CA GLU A 297 17.96 -7.76 18.76
C GLU A 297 18.62 -6.39 18.49
N LYS A 298 19.10 -6.21 17.28
CA LYS A 298 19.57 -4.92 16.74
C LYS A 298 18.65 -4.52 15.60
N TYR A 299 18.18 -3.27 15.59
CA TYR A 299 17.27 -2.78 14.58
C TYR A 299 18.06 -2.02 13.51
N LYS A 300 17.83 -2.41 12.25
CA LYS A 300 18.44 -1.79 11.07
C LYS A 300 17.56 -0.67 10.53
N CYS A 301 16.24 -0.84 10.59
CA CYS A 301 15.29 0.14 10.06
C CYS A 301 15.42 1.47 10.80
N GLY A 302 15.66 2.55 10.08
CA GLY A 302 15.65 3.89 10.66
C GLY A 302 14.29 4.20 11.30
N ASP A 303 14.28 5.03 12.35
CA ASP A 303 13.07 5.35 13.10
C ASP A 303 12.03 6.08 12.25
N ILE A 304 12.49 6.90 11.28
CA ILE A 304 11.65 7.58 10.29
C ILE A 304 12.29 7.37 8.90
N ASN A 305 11.50 6.91 7.95
CA ASN A 305 11.88 6.93 6.55
C ASN A 305 11.05 7.99 5.81
N THR A 306 11.69 8.78 4.95
CA THR A 306 11.06 9.78 4.10
C THR A 306 11.50 9.57 2.66
N SER A 307 10.53 9.43 1.76
CA SER A 307 10.75 9.28 0.33
C SER A 307 10.10 10.43 -0.43
N MET A 308 10.75 10.87 -1.50
CA MET A 308 10.18 11.76 -2.52
C MET A 308 9.96 10.98 -3.80
N ILE A 309 8.71 10.92 -4.24
CA ILE A 309 8.31 10.25 -5.48
C ILE A 309 8.05 11.30 -6.56
N LYS A 310 8.54 11.07 -7.76
CA LYS A 310 8.23 11.84 -8.97
C LYS A 310 7.32 11.02 -9.85
N THR A 311 6.27 11.64 -10.42
CA THR A 311 5.41 10.99 -11.41
C THR A 311 5.83 11.33 -12.84
N ALA A 312 5.36 10.56 -13.81
CA ALA A 312 5.65 10.78 -15.24
C ALA A 312 5.11 12.13 -15.74
N LYS A 313 4.01 12.64 -15.18
CA LYS A 313 3.49 13.99 -15.45
C LYS A 313 4.22 15.11 -14.69
N GLY A 314 5.21 14.77 -13.87
CA GLY A 314 6.02 15.75 -13.16
C GLY A 314 5.49 16.16 -11.77
N ARG A 315 4.42 15.54 -11.29
CA ARG A 315 3.92 15.72 -9.91
C ARG A 315 4.90 15.13 -8.91
N THR A 316 4.86 15.60 -7.67
CA THR A 316 5.70 15.08 -6.58
C THR A 316 4.85 14.58 -5.44
N ILE A 317 5.33 13.54 -4.73
CA ILE A 317 4.68 13.04 -3.52
C ILE A 317 5.75 12.83 -2.46
N MET A 318 5.57 13.47 -1.29
CA MET A 318 6.31 13.12 -0.09
C MET A 318 5.62 11.92 0.58
N LEU A 319 6.38 10.89 0.89
CA LEU A 319 5.89 9.70 1.57
C LEU A 319 6.72 9.42 2.82
N GLN A 320 6.09 9.38 4.00
CA GLN A 320 6.77 9.15 5.27
C GLN A 320 6.27 7.89 5.97
N HIS A 321 7.18 7.19 6.66
CA HIS A 321 6.87 6.03 7.48
C HIS A 321 7.57 6.10 8.84
N THR A 322 6.82 5.88 9.93
CA THR A 322 7.35 5.57 11.25
C THR A 322 6.34 4.79 12.07
N VAL A 323 6.80 3.73 12.72
CA VAL A 323 6.01 2.94 13.69
C VAL A 323 6.78 2.73 15.00
N SER A 324 7.96 3.33 15.11
CA SER A 324 8.89 3.19 16.22
C SER A 324 9.04 4.44 17.10
N THR A 325 8.33 5.52 16.77
CA THR A 325 8.42 6.79 17.50
C THR A 325 7.11 7.14 18.21
N PRO A 326 7.15 7.95 19.30
CA PRO A 326 5.94 8.34 20.04
C PRO A 326 5.17 9.46 19.33
N ARG A 327 4.76 9.19 18.08
CA ARG A 327 3.91 10.08 17.29
C ARG A 327 2.49 9.56 17.26
N THR A 328 1.53 10.46 17.39
CA THR A 328 0.11 10.14 17.22
C THR A 328 -0.16 9.65 15.79
N TYR A 329 -1.21 8.85 15.63
CA TYR A 329 -1.62 8.36 14.31
C TYR A 329 -1.86 9.49 13.33
N ASP A 330 -1.21 9.41 12.16
CA ASP A 330 -1.33 10.41 11.11
C ASP A 330 -0.97 9.77 9.75
N ARG A 331 -1.77 10.04 8.72
CA ARG A 331 -1.45 9.66 7.34
C ARG A 331 -1.11 10.87 6.47
N ILE A 332 -1.13 12.06 7.04
CA ILE A 332 -0.98 13.37 6.40
C ILE A 332 -2.13 13.61 5.41
N ASN A 333 -2.24 12.79 4.36
CA ASN A 333 -3.27 12.85 3.33
C ASN A 333 -3.47 14.29 2.81
N LEU A 334 -2.39 14.87 2.26
CA LEU A 334 -2.39 16.21 1.69
C LEU A 334 -2.32 16.14 0.17
N ILE A 335 -3.11 16.97 -0.50
CA ILE A 335 -2.95 17.29 -1.92
C ILE A 335 -2.94 18.80 -2.12
N SER A 336 -2.08 19.28 -3.02
CA SER A 336 -1.98 20.67 -3.44
C SER A 336 -2.08 20.75 -4.96
N GLY A 337 -2.96 21.62 -5.41
CA GLY A 337 -3.17 21.91 -6.82
C GLY A 337 -3.11 23.42 -7.09
N THR A 338 -3.40 23.80 -8.33
CA THR A 338 -3.33 25.21 -8.78
C THR A 338 -4.45 26.08 -8.24
N LYS A 339 -5.51 25.51 -7.67
CA LYS A 339 -6.68 26.23 -7.16
C LYS A 339 -6.95 25.99 -5.68
N GLY A 340 -6.23 25.10 -5.03
CA GLY A 340 -6.47 24.82 -3.62
C GLY A 340 -5.63 23.70 -3.06
N VAL A 341 -5.76 23.50 -1.77
CA VAL A 341 -5.07 22.48 -0.99
C VAL A 341 -6.04 21.84 -0.01
N PHE A 342 -5.92 20.54 0.15
CA PHE A 342 -6.52 19.77 1.23
C PHE A 342 -5.43 19.18 2.11
N ARG A 343 -5.67 19.12 3.42
CA ARG A 343 -4.87 18.36 4.39
C ARG A 343 -5.76 17.76 5.45
N ASP A 344 -5.51 16.49 5.77
CA ASP A 344 -6.16 15.80 6.90
C ASP A 344 -5.34 15.92 8.21
N TYR A 345 -5.89 15.41 9.29
CA TYR A 345 -5.30 15.36 10.64
C TYR A 345 -4.96 16.74 11.22
N PRO A 346 -5.97 17.64 11.38
CA PRO A 346 -7.40 17.50 11.06
C PRO A 346 -7.74 17.90 9.62
N ALA A 347 -8.90 17.43 9.12
CA ALA A 347 -9.39 17.69 7.78
C ALA A 347 -9.70 19.19 7.58
N ARG A 348 -9.04 19.80 6.61
CA ARG A 348 -9.13 21.24 6.32
C ARG A 348 -8.76 21.53 4.86
N LEU A 349 -9.32 22.61 4.35
CA LEU A 349 -9.19 23.06 2.97
C LEU A 349 -8.80 24.52 2.90
N TYR A 350 -8.14 24.88 1.81
CA TYR A 350 -8.00 26.26 1.38
C TYR A 350 -8.18 26.30 -0.15
N PHE A 351 -8.97 27.24 -0.63
CA PHE A 351 -9.11 27.52 -2.05
C PHE A 351 -8.67 28.95 -2.37
N ASP A 352 -8.01 29.08 -3.51
CA ASP A 352 -7.61 30.39 -4.01
C ASP A 352 -8.82 31.31 -4.21
N GLY A 353 -8.70 32.58 -3.79
CA GLY A 353 -9.78 33.56 -3.86
C GLY A 353 -10.93 33.37 -2.88
N GLN A 354 -10.84 32.45 -1.89
CA GLN A 354 -11.89 32.30 -0.88
C GLN A 354 -12.02 33.53 0.04
N GLU A 355 -13.24 33.77 0.53
CA GLU A 355 -13.50 34.83 1.50
C GLU A 355 -12.71 34.62 2.81
N GLY A 356 -12.16 35.71 3.37
CA GLY A 356 -11.36 35.67 4.58
C GLY A 356 -9.87 35.43 4.39
N GLY A 357 -9.35 35.38 3.15
CA GLY A 357 -7.93 35.27 2.81
C GLY A 357 -7.34 33.89 3.11
N GLU A 358 -6.05 33.83 3.40
CA GLU A 358 -5.27 32.59 3.62
C GLU A 358 -5.63 31.89 4.94
N LYS A 359 -6.86 31.41 5.07
CA LYS A 359 -7.35 30.70 6.26
C LYS A 359 -7.87 29.33 5.90
N TRP A 360 -7.51 28.33 6.71
CA TRP A 360 -8.08 27.01 6.59
C TRP A 360 -9.58 27.02 6.85
N THR A 361 -10.33 26.29 6.04
CA THR A 361 -11.75 26.02 6.19
C THR A 361 -11.98 24.54 6.47
N ASP A 362 -13.12 24.23 7.11
CA ASP A 362 -13.50 22.89 7.46
C ASP A 362 -13.99 22.12 6.21
N LEU A 363 -13.57 20.87 6.07
CA LEU A 363 -14.02 19.97 5.00
C LEU A 363 -15.54 19.73 5.05
N ASP A 364 -16.14 19.69 6.24
CA ASP A 364 -17.57 19.39 6.42
C ASP A 364 -18.50 20.42 5.76
N LYS A 365 -18.05 21.64 5.51
CA LYS A 365 -18.81 22.63 4.74
C LYS A 365 -19.13 22.18 3.31
N HIS A 366 -18.33 21.30 2.76
CA HIS A 366 -18.46 20.78 1.41
C HIS A 366 -19.23 19.45 1.33
N LYS A 367 -19.57 18.86 2.49
CA LYS A 367 -20.29 17.59 2.61
C LYS A 367 -21.59 17.53 1.76
N PRO A 368 -22.48 18.52 1.80
CA PRO A 368 -23.75 18.41 1.07
C PRO A 368 -23.58 18.17 -0.43
N GLN A 369 -22.49 18.66 -1.01
CA GLN A 369 -22.23 18.59 -2.46
C GLN A 369 -21.29 17.45 -2.85
N TYR A 370 -20.30 17.10 -2.00
CA TYR A 370 -19.21 16.21 -2.39
C TYR A 370 -19.12 14.92 -1.58
N GLU A 371 -20.02 14.70 -0.59
CA GLU A 371 -20.07 13.43 0.11
C GLU A 371 -20.22 12.28 -0.90
N HIS A 372 -19.36 11.26 -0.77
CA HIS A 372 -19.38 10.16 -1.72
C HIS A 372 -20.66 9.32 -1.60
N PRO A 373 -21.29 8.90 -2.72
CA PRO A 373 -22.56 8.17 -2.69
C PRO A 373 -22.55 6.93 -1.79
N LEU A 374 -21.46 6.18 -1.73
CA LEU A 374 -21.34 5.03 -0.82
C LEU A 374 -21.51 5.45 0.64
N TRP A 375 -20.80 6.51 1.07
CA TRP A 375 -20.90 7.00 2.44
C TRP A 375 -22.27 7.60 2.74
N LYS A 376 -22.87 8.29 1.77
CA LYS A 376 -24.22 8.82 1.90
C LYS A 376 -25.26 7.71 2.05
N ASN A 377 -25.13 6.61 1.32
CA ASN A 377 -26.12 5.54 1.28
C ASN A 377 -25.97 4.53 2.43
N ILE A 378 -24.73 4.13 2.76
CA ILE A 378 -24.46 3.05 3.74
C ILE A 378 -23.52 3.47 4.87
N GLY A 379 -23.11 4.73 4.95
CA GLY A 379 -22.13 5.22 5.93
C GLY A 379 -22.60 5.06 7.38
N GLU A 380 -23.90 5.22 7.66
CA GLU A 380 -24.43 4.98 9.01
C GLU A 380 -24.28 3.51 9.43
N LEU A 381 -24.63 2.58 8.53
CA LEU A 381 -24.41 1.15 8.73
C LEU A 381 -22.92 0.84 8.91
N ALA A 382 -22.07 1.42 8.07
CA ALA A 382 -20.63 1.23 8.13
C ALA A 382 -20.04 1.63 9.49
N ARG A 383 -20.42 2.81 10.01
CA ARG A 383 -19.98 3.28 11.34
C ARG A 383 -20.47 2.37 12.46
N LYS A 384 -21.70 1.84 12.38
CA LYS A 384 -22.25 0.89 13.36
C LYS A 384 -21.51 -0.46 13.35
N ARG A 385 -21.00 -0.90 12.19
CA ARG A 385 -20.20 -2.13 12.08
C ARG A 385 -18.81 -1.98 12.67
N GLY A 386 -18.27 -0.76 12.75
CA GLY A 386 -16.93 -0.47 13.26
C GLY A 386 -15.85 -0.73 12.20
N GLY A 387 -14.65 -1.14 12.64
CA GLY A 387 -13.50 -1.35 11.74
C GLY A 387 -13.01 -0.04 11.11
N HIS A 388 -12.02 0.60 11.73
CA HIS A 388 -11.42 1.85 11.25
C HIS A 388 -12.45 2.94 10.87
N GLY A 389 -13.46 3.17 11.72
CA GLY A 389 -14.49 4.18 11.48
C GLY A 389 -15.49 3.82 10.38
N GLY A 390 -15.54 2.56 9.94
CA GLY A 390 -16.46 2.04 8.94
C GLY A 390 -15.84 1.81 7.56
N MET A 391 -14.61 2.30 7.29
CA MET A 391 -13.98 2.15 5.98
C MET A 391 -13.75 0.69 5.58
N ASP A 392 -13.51 -0.20 6.53
CA ASP A 392 -13.39 -1.65 6.28
C ASP A 392 -14.67 -2.22 5.69
N PHE A 393 -15.83 -1.83 6.24
CA PHE A 393 -17.12 -2.27 5.72
C PHE A 393 -17.42 -1.69 4.34
N ILE A 394 -17.16 -0.40 4.11
CA ILE A 394 -17.35 0.24 2.80
C ILE A 394 -16.53 -0.48 1.73
N MET A 395 -15.27 -0.79 2.02
CA MET A 395 -14.37 -1.52 1.11
C MET A 395 -14.93 -2.90 0.73
N VAL A 396 -15.29 -3.70 1.75
CA VAL A 396 -15.86 -5.04 1.52
C VAL A 396 -17.18 -4.95 0.75
N TYR A 397 -18.09 -4.06 1.19
CA TYR A 397 -19.38 -3.85 0.52
C TYR A 397 -19.20 -3.52 -0.96
N ARG A 398 -18.32 -2.56 -1.28
CA ARG A 398 -18.05 -2.12 -2.64
C ARG A 398 -17.46 -3.23 -3.51
N LEU A 399 -16.50 -3.98 -2.98
CA LEU A 399 -15.91 -5.11 -3.70
C LEU A 399 -16.95 -6.20 -3.97
N MET A 400 -17.75 -6.57 -2.98
CA MET A 400 -18.82 -7.56 -3.16
C MET A 400 -19.90 -7.06 -4.12
N GLN A 401 -20.21 -5.77 -4.10
CA GLN A 401 -21.08 -5.13 -5.10
C GLN A 401 -20.52 -5.29 -6.52
N CYS A 402 -19.22 -5.00 -6.73
CA CYS A 402 -18.59 -5.19 -8.04
C CYS A 402 -18.71 -6.64 -8.53
N MET A 403 -18.51 -7.61 -7.64
CA MET A 403 -18.65 -9.03 -8.00
C MET A 403 -20.10 -9.45 -8.27
N ARG A 404 -21.06 -8.88 -7.56
CA ARG A 404 -22.48 -9.18 -7.78
C ARG A 404 -23.02 -8.60 -9.07
N GLU A 405 -22.61 -7.39 -9.40
CA GLU A 405 -23.13 -6.62 -10.54
C GLU A 405 -22.28 -6.80 -11.82
N GLY A 406 -21.17 -7.54 -11.74
CA GLY A 406 -20.28 -7.71 -12.89
C GLY A 406 -19.57 -6.43 -13.29
N LEU A 407 -19.13 -5.64 -12.30
CA LEU A 407 -18.36 -4.41 -12.51
C LEU A 407 -16.85 -4.72 -12.43
N ALA A 408 -16.02 -3.83 -12.94
CA ALA A 408 -14.60 -3.84 -12.66
C ALA A 408 -14.36 -3.38 -11.20
N PRO A 409 -13.32 -3.88 -10.50
CA PRO A 409 -12.96 -3.37 -9.19
C PRO A 409 -12.46 -1.92 -9.27
N ASP A 410 -12.63 -1.14 -8.20
CA ASP A 410 -12.15 0.24 -8.12
C ASP A 410 -10.60 0.32 -8.14
N MET A 411 -9.94 -0.69 -7.60
CA MET A 411 -8.49 -0.89 -7.64
C MET A 411 -8.18 -2.28 -8.18
N ASP A 412 -7.22 -2.37 -9.09
CA ASP A 412 -6.78 -3.62 -9.70
C ASP A 412 -5.38 -4.04 -9.19
N VAL A 413 -4.82 -5.10 -9.74
CA VAL A 413 -3.50 -5.61 -9.36
C VAL A 413 -2.37 -4.62 -9.62
N TYR A 414 -2.50 -3.78 -10.65
CA TYR A 414 -1.50 -2.76 -10.97
C TYR A 414 -1.46 -1.65 -9.93
N ASP A 415 -2.62 -1.27 -9.40
CA ASP A 415 -2.72 -0.29 -8.30
C ASP A 415 -2.06 -0.85 -7.03
N GLY A 416 -2.37 -2.11 -6.69
CA GLY A 416 -1.75 -2.81 -5.56
C GLY A 416 -0.24 -2.89 -5.68
N ALA A 417 0.28 -3.27 -6.85
CA ALA A 417 1.71 -3.36 -7.11
C ALA A 417 2.39 -1.98 -7.05
N ALA A 418 1.82 -0.95 -7.69
CA ALA A 418 2.39 0.39 -7.73
C ALA A 418 2.47 1.03 -6.34
N VAL A 419 1.41 0.90 -5.53
CA VAL A 419 1.36 1.49 -4.18
C VAL A 419 2.19 0.69 -3.15
N THR A 420 2.44 -0.59 -3.41
CA THR A 420 3.32 -1.45 -2.60
C THR A 420 4.82 -1.23 -2.90
N ALA A 421 5.16 -0.99 -4.17
CA ALA A 421 6.54 -0.89 -4.65
C ALA A 421 7.44 0.13 -3.92
N PRO A 422 6.95 1.25 -3.35
CA PRO A 422 7.79 2.14 -2.54
C PRO A 422 8.49 1.45 -1.36
N GLY A 423 7.93 0.36 -0.83
CA GLY A 423 8.60 -0.44 0.21
C GLY A 423 10.00 -0.88 -0.25
N PRO A 424 10.11 -1.86 -1.16
CA PRO A 424 11.40 -2.35 -1.63
C PRO A 424 12.23 -1.29 -2.39
N LEU A 425 11.61 -0.34 -3.10
CA LEU A 425 12.34 0.73 -3.78
C LEU A 425 13.01 1.70 -2.80
N SER A 426 12.35 2.02 -1.68
CA SER A 426 12.96 2.87 -0.64
C SER A 426 14.18 2.22 -0.01
N GLU A 427 14.14 0.90 0.23
CA GLU A 427 15.29 0.15 0.73
C GLU A 427 16.47 0.18 -0.27
N MET A 428 16.18 0.04 -1.57
CA MET A 428 17.20 0.15 -2.60
C MET A 428 17.82 1.55 -2.64
N SER A 429 17.01 2.61 -2.56
CA SER A 429 17.48 3.98 -2.54
C SER A 429 18.35 4.26 -1.30
N VAL A 430 17.90 3.88 -0.11
CA VAL A 430 18.66 4.02 1.15
C VAL A 430 19.99 3.27 1.06
N ALA A 431 19.99 2.03 0.61
CA ALA A 431 21.20 1.23 0.47
C ALA A 431 22.23 1.80 -0.52
N GLN A 432 21.76 2.62 -1.48
CA GLN A 432 22.57 3.32 -2.49
C GLN A 432 22.89 4.77 -2.09
N GLY A 433 22.81 5.12 -0.81
CA GLY A 433 23.10 6.48 -0.33
C GLY A 433 22.07 7.52 -0.76
N SER A 434 20.81 7.14 -0.82
CA SER A 434 19.67 7.97 -1.26
C SER A 434 19.72 8.30 -2.76
N ALA A 435 20.25 7.39 -3.58
CA ALA A 435 20.21 7.53 -5.03
C ALA A 435 18.78 7.38 -5.57
N PRO A 436 18.44 8.05 -6.71
CA PRO A 436 17.17 7.86 -7.38
C PRO A 436 17.01 6.42 -7.88
N VAL A 437 15.86 5.80 -7.61
CA VAL A 437 15.51 4.46 -8.07
C VAL A 437 14.22 4.54 -8.91
N LYS A 438 14.26 3.97 -10.12
CA LYS A 438 13.09 3.97 -11.02
C LYS A 438 12.00 3.03 -10.54
N PHE A 439 10.75 3.45 -10.73
CA PHE A 439 9.60 2.56 -10.58
C PHE A 439 9.44 1.67 -11.82
N PRO A 440 9.14 0.39 -11.62
CA PRO A 440 8.63 -0.45 -12.69
C PRO A 440 7.30 0.08 -13.23
N ASP A 441 7.08 -0.03 -14.52
CA ASP A 441 5.75 0.20 -15.11
C ASP A 441 4.97 -1.12 -15.12
N PHE A 442 4.26 -1.39 -14.05
CA PHE A 442 3.45 -2.60 -13.90
C PHE A 442 2.34 -2.72 -14.94
N THR A 443 1.91 -1.59 -15.53
CA THR A 443 0.86 -1.56 -16.56
C THR A 443 1.39 -1.82 -17.97
N ARG A 444 2.70 -1.94 -18.14
CA ARG A 444 3.39 -2.10 -19.44
C ARG A 444 2.96 -1.06 -20.48
N GLY A 445 2.90 0.21 -20.04
CA GLY A 445 2.52 1.35 -20.88
C GLY A 445 1.03 1.66 -20.96
N LYS A 446 0.17 0.78 -20.40
CA LYS A 446 -1.30 0.95 -20.44
C LYS A 446 -1.84 2.04 -19.51
N TRP A 447 -1.03 2.58 -18.61
CA TRP A 447 -1.39 3.72 -17.76
C TRP A 447 -1.79 4.98 -18.55
N LYS A 448 -1.40 5.08 -19.84
CA LYS A 448 -1.73 6.19 -20.73
C LYS A 448 -3.18 6.15 -21.22
N GLU A 449 -3.81 5.00 -21.15
CA GLU A 449 -5.18 4.81 -21.61
C GLU A 449 -6.16 5.39 -20.56
N SER A 450 -7.12 6.14 -21.01
CA SER A 450 -8.22 6.65 -20.16
C SER A 450 -9.06 5.48 -19.64
N ARG A 451 -9.39 5.47 -18.36
CA ARG A 451 -10.20 4.42 -17.70
C ARG A 451 -11.48 5.01 -17.14
#